data_b3a14796da7a44536452b23bce60afe4
#
_entry.id   b3a14796da7a44536452b23bce60afe4
#
_cell.length_a   1.000
_cell.length_b   1.000
_cell.length_c   1.000
_cell.angle_alpha   90.00
_cell.angle_beta   90.00
_cell.angle_gamma   90.00
#
_symmetry.space_group_name_H-M   'P 1'
#
loop_
_entity.id
_entity.type
_entity.pdbx_description
1 polymer ?
#
loop_
_entity_poly.entity_id
_entity_poly.type
_entity_poly.pdbx_seq_one_letter_code
_entity_poly.pdbx_strand_id
1 'polypeptide(L)'
;MNSALLIILVTLWRLIVFMPLKFQNLISKFFGHLINFIPIKRNRISKINIDLCFKDLNQKERLSIYKKNIKAFARVIFDTGIAWFWSDNKIKKNIPYKIKGLKNLLSNQNSGIGILLFFKHSLHLELDSRILAMHAEIYGIEREHNSKKFENIQKMGRLKSMKGITDRENTFTFMRWLKKGKTVLYAPDQDYGIKKSIEVNFFGVPAATVKAPLKIIEKTGCKTFFIDSYYEQ
;
A
#
# COMPACT_ATOMS: atom_id res chain seq x y z
N MET A 1 7.61 11.98 -19.85
CA MET A 1 8.48 10.83 -20.22
C MET A 1 8.04 10.30 -21.56
N ASN A 2 8.98 10.12 -22.50
CA ASN A 2 8.69 9.57 -23.84
C ASN A 2 8.03 8.18 -23.71
N SER A 3 7.04 7.91 -24.56
CA SER A 3 6.29 6.64 -24.56
C SER A 3 7.17 5.40 -24.76
N ALA A 4 8.15 5.51 -25.66
CA ALA A 4 9.08 4.42 -25.93
C ALA A 4 9.95 4.11 -24.70
N LEU A 5 10.48 5.14 -24.03
CA LEU A 5 11.27 4.97 -22.80
C LEU A 5 10.46 4.30 -21.69
N LEU A 6 9.19 4.69 -21.51
CA LEU A 6 8.32 4.04 -20.51
C LEU A 6 8.13 2.56 -20.82
N ILE A 7 7.88 2.20 -22.08
CA ILE A 7 7.70 0.80 -22.49
C ILE A 7 8.97 0.00 -22.21
N ILE A 8 10.14 0.53 -22.57
CA ILE A 8 11.44 -0.11 -22.31
C ILE A 8 11.62 -0.34 -20.80
N LEU A 9 11.42 0.70 -19.98
CA LEU A 9 11.59 0.60 -18.52
C LEU A 9 10.62 -0.42 -17.89
N VAL A 10 9.36 -0.44 -18.31
CA VAL A 10 8.38 -1.41 -17.82
C VAL A 10 8.71 -2.83 -18.28
N THR A 11 9.22 -3.01 -19.48
CA THR A 11 9.67 -4.32 -19.98
C THR A 11 10.86 -4.83 -19.18
N LEU A 12 11.87 -3.99 -18.96
CA LEU A 12 13.01 -4.33 -18.10
C LEU A 12 12.57 -4.65 -16.68
N TRP A 13 11.67 -3.85 -16.11
CA TRP A 13 11.10 -4.12 -14.79
C TRP A 13 10.39 -5.47 -14.73
N ARG A 14 9.60 -5.80 -15.75
CA ARG A 14 8.97 -7.14 -15.86
C ARG A 14 10.02 -8.25 -15.87
N LEU A 15 11.06 -8.14 -16.69
CA LEU A 15 12.12 -9.15 -16.78
C LEU A 15 12.78 -9.37 -15.41
N ILE A 16 13.14 -8.30 -14.71
CA ILE A 16 13.76 -8.36 -13.38
C ILE A 16 12.83 -9.01 -12.35
N VAL A 17 11.55 -8.67 -12.37
CA VAL A 17 10.56 -9.24 -11.44
C VAL A 17 10.24 -10.72 -11.72
N PHE A 18 10.48 -11.20 -12.93
CA PHE A 18 10.33 -12.63 -13.25
C PHE A 18 11.55 -13.49 -12.92
N MET A 19 12.67 -12.89 -12.51
CA MET A 19 13.83 -13.62 -11.97
C MET A 19 13.47 -14.39 -10.69
N PRO A 20 14.22 -15.45 -10.34
CA PRO A 20 14.03 -16.14 -9.07
C PRO A 20 14.11 -15.20 -7.86
N LEU A 21 13.29 -15.44 -6.82
CA LEU A 21 13.22 -14.56 -5.63
C LEU A 21 14.57 -14.34 -4.95
N LYS A 22 15.46 -15.34 -4.97
CA LYS A 22 16.82 -15.23 -4.42
C LYS A 22 17.61 -14.09 -5.09
N PHE A 23 17.53 -13.98 -6.43
CA PHE A 23 18.19 -12.91 -7.18
C PHE A 23 17.51 -11.55 -6.95
N GLN A 24 16.17 -11.50 -6.92
CA GLN A 24 15.45 -10.29 -6.57
C GLN A 24 15.85 -9.76 -5.18
N ASN A 25 15.99 -10.66 -4.20
CA ASN A 25 16.42 -10.32 -2.84
C ASN A 25 17.87 -9.80 -2.81
N LEU A 26 18.77 -10.41 -3.58
CA LEU A 26 20.16 -9.96 -3.68
C LEU A 26 20.25 -8.55 -4.28
N ILE A 27 19.57 -8.32 -5.39
CA ILE A 27 19.50 -7.02 -6.08
C ILE A 27 18.88 -5.97 -5.15
N SER A 28 17.75 -6.29 -4.48
CA SER A 28 17.11 -5.40 -3.51
C SER A 28 18.04 -5.02 -2.35
N LYS A 29 18.77 -5.99 -1.78
CA LYS A 29 19.74 -5.73 -0.71
C LYS A 29 20.88 -4.82 -1.18
N PHE A 30 21.42 -5.05 -2.38
CA PHE A 30 22.46 -4.23 -2.97
C PHE A 30 22.01 -2.78 -3.16
N PHE A 31 20.87 -2.57 -3.85
CA PHE A 31 20.31 -1.23 -4.03
C PHE A 31 19.87 -0.58 -2.72
N GLY A 32 19.32 -1.35 -1.79
CA GLY A 32 18.96 -0.84 -0.46
C GLY A 32 20.19 -0.35 0.33
N HIS A 33 21.34 -0.94 0.10
CA HIS A 33 22.59 -0.43 0.67
C HIS A 33 23.01 0.88 0.01
N LEU A 34 22.95 0.96 -1.31
CA LEU A 34 23.34 2.16 -2.06
C LEU A 34 22.42 3.36 -1.76
N ILE A 35 21.11 3.17 -1.63
CA ILE A 35 20.14 4.23 -1.36
C ILE A 35 20.46 4.97 -0.04
N ASN A 36 21.09 4.31 0.94
CA ASN A 36 21.50 4.97 2.18
C ASN A 36 22.50 6.12 1.96
N PHE A 37 23.26 6.09 0.87
CA PHE A 37 24.26 7.10 0.55
C PHE A 37 23.70 8.23 -0.34
N ILE A 38 22.48 8.08 -0.86
CA ILE A 38 21.88 9.07 -1.76
C ILE A 38 20.99 10.02 -0.96
N PRO A 39 21.26 11.35 -0.97
CA PRO A 39 20.48 12.33 -0.22
C PRO A 39 19.16 12.65 -0.91
N ILE A 40 18.22 11.70 -0.91
CA ILE A 40 16.86 11.93 -1.42
C ILE A 40 15.94 12.49 -0.33
N LYS A 41 15.01 13.36 -0.75
CA LYS A 41 14.02 14.00 0.13
C LYS A 41 13.28 12.98 1.02
N ARG A 42 12.95 11.81 0.50
CA ARG A 42 12.23 10.76 1.25
C ARG A 42 13.07 10.20 2.40
N ASN A 43 14.39 10.05 2.22
CA ASN A 43 15.29 9.61 3.28
C ASN A 43 15.30 10.59 4.45
N ARG A 44 15.34 11.90 4.16
CA ARG A 44 15.26 12.96 5.17
C ARG A 44 13.93 12.91 5.94
N ILE A 45 12.80 12.79 5.23
CA ILE A 45 11.46 12.68 5.85
C ILE A 45 11.39 11.45 6.75
N SER A 46 11.85 10.28 6.28
CA SER A 46 11.86 9.05 7.07
C SER A 46 12.65 9.22 8.37
N LYS A 47 13.83 9.86 8.30
CA LYS A 47 14.63 10.13 9.49
C LYS A 47 13.90 11.05 10.48
N ILE A 48 13.32 12.14 10.01
CA ILE A 48 12.55 13.09 10.85
C ILE A 48 11.39 12.35 11.53
N ASN A 49 10.62 11.54 10.79
CA ASN A 49 9.49 10.81 11.36
C ASN A 49 9.94 9.82 12.44
N ILE A 50 11.04 9.11 12.22
CA ILE A 50 11.59 8.19 13.22
C ILE A 50 12.03 8.96 14.48
N ASP A 51 12.71 10.09 14.31
CA ASP A 51 13.15 10.92 15.44
C ASP A 51 11.98 11.50 16.23
N LEU A 52 10.88 11.84 15.57
CA LEU A 52 9.65 12.33 16.21
C LEU A 52 8.87 11.22 16.93
N CYS A 53 8.74 10.04 16.32
CA CYS A 53 7.89 8.97 16.82
C CYS A 53 8.55 8.11 17.90
N PHE A 54 9.88 7.98 17.89
CA PHE A 54 10.63 7.10 18.78
C PHE A 54 11.54 7.88 19.74
N LYS A 55 10.97 8.85 20.47
CA LYS A 55 11.72 9.72 21.36
C LYS A 55 12.38 8.97 22.53
N ASP A 56 11.77 7.87 22.97
CA ASP A 56 12.25 7.05 24.08
C ASP A 56 13.47 6.19 23.70
N LEU A 57 13.76 6.04 22.41
CA LEU A 57 14.92 5.32 21.92
C LEU A 57 16.14 6.26 21.83
N ASN A 58 17.33 5.71 22.09
CA ASN A 58 18.57 6.45 21.89
C ASN A 58 18.89 6.68 20.41
N GLN A 59 19.83 7.57 20.11
CA GLN A 59 20.19 7.94 18.73
C GLN A 59 20.66 6.75 17.90
N LYS A 60 21.39 5.81 18.50
CA LYS A 60 21.92 4.61 17.80
C LYS A 60 20.78 3.67 17.38
N GLU A 61 19.79 3.50 18.25
CA GLU A 61 18.60 2.69 17.98
C GLU A 61 17.76 3.31 16.86
N ARG A 62 17.47 4.61 16.94
CA ARG A 62 16.74 5.33 15.87
C ARG A 62 17.47 5.25 14.53
N LEU A 63 18.80 5.39 14.52
CA LEU A 63 19.61 5.23 13.32
C LEU A 63 19.54 3.79 12.76
N SER A 64 19.49 2.78 13.64
CA SER A 64 19.31 1.38 13.24
C SER A 64 17.95 1.17 12.54
N ILE A 65 16.86 1.68 13.12
CA ILE A 65 15.51 1.63 12.53
C ILE A 65 15.51 2.32 11.16
N TYR A 66 16.07 3.53 11.08
CA TYR A 66 16.20 4.27 9.82
C TYR A 66 16.92 3.46 8.74
N LYS A 67 18.10 2.91 9.04
CA LYS A 67 18.88 2.11 8.08
C LYS A 67 18.11 0.86 7.61
N LYS A 68 17.41 0.18 8.51
CA LYS A 68 16.56 -0.97 8.18
C LYS A 68 15.40 -0.56 7.25
N ASN A 69 14.74 0.56 7.54
CA ASN A 69 13.65 1.10 6.73
C ASN A 69 14.12 1.44 5.30
N ILE A 70 15.25 2.14 5.16
CA ILE A 70 15.79 2.48 3.84
C ILE A 70 16.20 1.22 3.05
N LYS A 71 16.80 0.23 3.69
CA LYS A 71 17.12 -1.05 3.04
C LYS A 71 15.85 -1.76 2.55
N ALA A 72 14.81 -1.78 3.36
CA ALA A 72 13.53 -2.38 3.00
C ALA A 72 12.86 -1.66 1.82
N PHE A 73 13.04 -0.33 1.70
CA PHE A 73 12.46 0.46 0.61
C PHE A 73 12.85 -0.04 -0.79
N ALA A 74 14.05 -0.57 -0.97
CA ALA A 74 14.46 -1.12 -2.26
C ALA A 74 13.63 -2.35 -2.69
N ARG A 75 12.97 -3.03 -1.75
CA ARG A 75 12.09 -4.16 -2.06
C ARG A 75 10.77 -3.75 -2.71
N VAL A 76 10.32 -2.50 -2.52
CA VAL A 76 9.05 -1.97 -3.06
C VAL A 76 8.89 -2.22 -4.56
N ILE A 77 9.94 -2.01 -5.35
CA ILE A 77 9.92 -2.22 -6.80
C ILE A 77 9.59 -3.68 -7.15
N PHE A 78 10.16 -4.64 -6.41
CA PHE A 78 9.91 -6.07 -6.65
C PHE A 78 8.51 -6.46 -6.21
N ASP A 79 8.09 -6.06 -5.02
CA ASP A 79 6.78 -6.41 -4.47
C ASP A 79 5.64 -5.81 -5.30
N THR A 80 5.80 -4.56 -5.74
CA THR A 80 4.87 -3.91 -6.68
C THR A 80 4.83 -4.66 -8.02
N GLY A 81 5.98 -5.02 -8.58
CA GLY A 81 6.03 -5.75 -9.85
C GLY A 81 5.47 -7.16 -9.74
N ILE A 82 5.71 -7.87 -8.63
CA ILE A 82 5.08 -9.17 -8.33
C ILE A 82 3.56 -9.00 -8.31
N ALA A 83 3.05 -8.01 -7.58
CA ALA A 83 1.62 -7.73 -7.48
C ALA A 83 0.97 -7.46 -8.84
N TRP A 84 1.63 -6.69 -9.71
CA TRP A 84 1.05 -6.28 -10.98
C TRP A 84 1.27 -7.26 -12.13
N PHE A 85 2.39 -7.98 -12.13
CA PHE A 85 2.76 -8.79 -13.31
C PHE A 85 2.57 -10.29 -13.12
N TRP A 86 2.68 -10.83 -11.90
CA TRP A 86 2.53 -12.27 -11.68
C TRP A 86 1.05 -12.70 -11.72
N SER A 87 0.84 -13.98 -12.07
CA SER A 87 -0.46 -14.63 -11.92
C SER A 87 -0.69 -15.05 -10.47
N ASP A 88 -1.97 -15.25 -10.09
CA ASP A 88 -2.35 -15.73 -8.76
C ASP A 88 -1.64 -17.04 -8.41
N ASN A 89 -1.59 -17.98 -9.36
CA ASN A 89 -0.92 -19.27 -9.17
C ASN A 89 0.58 -19.10 -8.90
N LYS A 90 1.24 -18.15 -9.59
CA LYS A 90 2.65 -17.89 -9.35
C LYS A 90 2.90 -17.26 -7.99
N ILE A 91 2.03 -16.35 -7.55
CA ILE A 91 2.09 -15.75 -6.20
C ILE A 91 1.89 -16.84 -5.15
N LYS A 92 0.81 -17.62 -5.24
CA LYS A 92 0.50 -18.73 -4.29
C LYS A 92 1.64 -19.73 -4.16
N LYS A 93 2.31 -20.05 -5.27
CA LYS A 93 3.40 -21.05 -5.29
C LYS A 93 4.71 -20.52 -4.69
N ASN A 94 5.00 -19.22 -4.86
CA ASN A 94 6.35 -18.69 -4.59
C ASN A 94 6.43 -17.71 -3.42
N ILE A 95 5.31 -17.08 -3.04
CA ILE A 95 5.28 -16.12 -1.93
C ILE A 95 4.60 -16.81 -0.74
N PRO A 96 5.33 -17.15 0.32
CA PRO A 96 4.71 -17.64 1.54
C PRO A 96 3.95 -16.48 2.21
N TYR A 97 2.66 -16.68 2.52
CA TYR A 97 1.86 -15.72 3.26
C TYR A 97 0.82 -16.41 4.13
N LYS A 98 0.39 -15.71 5.19
CA LYS A 98 -0.68 -16.14 6.07
C LYS A 98 -1.62 -14.95 6.33
N ILE A 99 -2.91 -15.16 6.21
CA ILE A 99 -3.92 -14.13 6.48
C ILE A 99 -4.67 -14.53 7.74
N LYS A 100 -4.40 -13.82 8.84
CA LYS A 100 -5.16 -13.97 10.09
C LYS A 100 -6.45 -13.13 9.97
N GLY A 101 -7.57 -13.65 10.50
CA GLY A 101 -8.85 -12.93 10.47
C GLY A 101 -9.62 -12.97 9.14
N LEU A 102 -9.12 -13.68 8.12
CA LEU A 102 -9.80 -13.77 6.81
C LEU A 102 -11.24 -14.30 6.95
N LYS A 103 -11.47 -15.32 7.76
CA LYS A 103 -12.82 -15.88 8.00
C LYS A 103 -13.80 -14.83 8.52
N ASN A 104 -13.33 -13.95 9.44
CA ASN A 104 -14.15 -12.85 9.96
C ASN A 104 -14.49 -11.82 8.86
N LEU A 105 -13.53 -11.46 8.01
CA LEU A 105 -13.79 -10.58 6.88
C LEU A 105 -14.83 -11.18 5.93
N LEU A 106 -14.67 -12.44 5.54
CA LEU A 106 -15.58 -13.12 4.60
C LEU A 106 -16.99 -13.27 5.17
N SER A 107 -17.14 -13.62 6.45
CA SER A 107 -18.47 -13.70 7.08
C SER A 107 -19.18 -12.33 7.11
N ASN A 108 -18.43 -11.25 7.31
CA ASN A 108 -19.00 -9.92 7.26
C ASN A 108 -19.30 -9.44 5.82
N GLN A 109 -18.52 -9.84 4.81
CA GLN A 109 -18.88 -9.58 3.41
C GLN A 109 -20.24 -10.20 3.04
N ASN A 110 -20.52 -11.40 3.55
CA ASN A 110 -21.78 -12.11 3.30
C ASN A 110 -23.00 -11.48 4.03
N SER A 111 -22.77 -10.57 4.98
CA SER A 111 -23.86 -9.89 5.69
C SER A 111 -24.58 -8.81 4.86
N GLY A 112 -24.06 -8.47 3.69
CA GLY A 112 -24.60 -7.40 2.84
C GLY A 112 -24.33 -5.97 3.34
N ILE A 113 -23.63 -5.82 4.47
CA ILE A 113 -23.20 -4.51 5.00
C ILE A 113 -21.86 -4.16 4.38
N GLY A 114 -21.71 -2.94 3.87
CA GLY A 114 -20.45 -2.47 3.31
C GLY A 114 -19.31 -2.47 4.32
N ILE A 115 -18.11 -2.69 3.86
CA ILE A 115 -16.92 -2.70 4.69
C ILE A 115 -15.94 -1.65 4.18
N LEU A 116 -15.58 -0.70 5.04
CA LEU A 116 -14.46 0.20 4.82
C LEU A 116 -13.20 -0.44 5.45
N LEU A 117 -12.32 -0.93 4.59
CA LEU A 117 -11.15 -1.67 4.98
C LEU A 117 -9.95 -0.73 5.01
N PHE A 118 -9.54 -0.33 6.21
CA PHE A 118 -8.40 0.55 6.40
C PHE A 118 -7.08 -0.18 6.20
N PHE A 119 -6.22 0.46 5.44
CA PHE A 119 -4.90 -0.02 5.10
C PHE A 119 -3.87 1.09 5.29
N LYS A 120 -2.62 0.75 5.56
CA LYS A 120 -1.52 1.73 5.66
C LYS A 120 -0.66 1.71 4.39
N HIS A 121 -0.03 2.82 4.04
CA HIS A 121 0.97 2.88 2.97
C HIS A 121 2.28 2.20 3.40
N SER A 122 2.21 0.88 3.61
CA SER A 122 3.40 0.06 3.87
C SER A 122 4.25 -0.07 2.62
N LEU A 123 5.50 -0.51 2.78
CA LEU A 123 6.42 -0.73 1.66
C LEU A 123 5.96 -1.85 0.71
N HIS A 124 5.09 -2.74 1.17
CA HIS A 124 4.55 -3.88 0.40
C HIS A 124 3.04 -3.79 0.14
N LEU A 125 2.46 -2.59 0.26
CA LEU A 125 1.02 -2.30 0.06
C LEU A 125 0.43 -2.97 -1.19
N GLU A 126 1.11 -2.91 -2.34
CA GLU A 126 0.60 -3.49 -3.60
C GLU A 126 0.51 -5.01 -3.52
N LEU A 127 1.52 -5.67 -2.93
CA LEU A 127 1.52 -7.12 -2.80
C LEU A 127 0.50 -7.60 -1.77
N ASP A 128 0.37 -6.91 -0.65
CA ASP A 128 -0.61 -7.25 0.39
C ASP A 128 -2.04 -7.10 -0.11
N SER A 129 -2.34 -5.97 -0.78
CA SER A 129 -3.66 -5.75 -1.35
C SER A 129 -3.99 -6.78 -2.44
N ARG A 130 -2.98 -7.17 -3.24
CA ARG A 130 -3.10 -8.23 -4.24
C ARG A 130 -3.42 -9.58 -3.60
N ILE A 131 -2.65 -9.98 -2.57
CA ILE A 131 -2.85 -11.23 -1.84
C ILE A 131 -4.25 -11.26 -1.22
N LEU A 132 -4.66 -10.19 -0.54
CA LEU A 132 -6.00 -10.13 0.05
C LEU A 132 -7.09 -10.26 -1.01
N ALA A 133 -6.97 -9.53 -2.13
CA ALA A 133 -7.96 -9.55 -3.21
C ALA A 133 -8.03 -10.90 -3.96
N MET A 134 -7.04 -11.78 -3.80
CA MET A 134 -7.11 -13.17 -4.27
C MET A 134 -8.03 -14.05 -3.39
N HIS A 135 -8.40 -13.59 -2.19
CA HIS A 135 -9.19 -14.36 -1.21
C HIS A 135 -10.50 -13.70 -0.82
N ALA A 136 -10.67 -12.41 -1.09
CA ALA A 136 -11.84 -11.62 -0.72
C ALA A 136 -12.25 -10.69 -1.86
N GLU A 137 -13.53 -10.33 -1.94
CA GLU A 137 -14.00 -9.36 -2.93
C GLU A 137 -13.62 -7.94 -2.50
N ILE A 138 -12.64 -7.33 -3.17
CA ILE A 138 -12.09 -6.02 -2.82
C ILE A 138 -12.25 -5.02 -3.96
N TYR A 139 -12.65 -3.81 -3.61
CA TYR A 139 -12.68 -2.62 -4.45
C TYR A 139 -11.64 -1.63 -3.95
N GLY A 140 -10.88 -1.01 -4.85
CA GLY A 140 -9.79 -0.09 -4.50
C GLY A 140 -10.13 1.38 -4.73
N ILE A 141 -9.58 2.23 -3.88
CA ILE A 141 -9.53 3.68 -4.12
C ILE A 141 -8.08 4.04 -4.45
N GLU A 142 -7.88 4.75 -5.55
CA GLU A 142 -6.56 5.19 -5.97
C GLU A 142 -6.52 6.69 -6.28
N ARG A 143 -5.33 7.22 -6.42
CA ARG A 143 -5.11 8.55 -6.97
C ARG A 143 -4.71 8.41 -8.44
N GLU A 144 -5.31 9.21 -9.32
CA GLU A 144 -4.84 9.33 -10.70
C GLU A 144 -3.36 9.70 -10.77
N HIS A 145 -2.64 9.03 -11.66
CA HIS A 145 -1.23 9.29 -11.87
C HIS A 145 -1.04 10.35 -12.98
N ASN A 146 -0.01 11.20 -12.86
CA ASN A 146 0.30 12.22 -13.86
C ASN A 146 0.59 11.65 -15.26
N SER A 147 0.98 10.40 -15.35
CA SER A 147 1.19 9.67 -16.60
C SER A 147 0.06 8.67 -16.82
N LYS A 148 -0.86 8.96 -17.74
CA LYS A 148 -1.99 8.06 -18.10
C LYS A 148 -1.53 6.65 -18.51
N LYS A 149 -0.37 6.55 -19.16
CA LYS A 149 0.18 5.24 -19.57
C LYS A 149 0.64 4.41 -18.37
N PHE A 150 1.32 5.05 -17.40
CA PHE A 150 1.72 4.36 -16.17
C PHE A 150 0.50 4.01 -15.32
N GLU A 151 -0.48 4.91 -15.24
CA GLU A 151 -1.76 4.67 -14.59
C GLU A 151 -2.47 3.43 -15.14
N ASN A 152 -2.52 3.29 -16.47
CA ASN A 152 -3.11 2.09 -17.09
C ASN A 152 -2.37 0.80 -16.68
N ILE A 153 -1.05 0.82 -16.59
CA ILE A 153 -0.26 -0.35 -16.13
C ILE A 153 -0.61 -0.70 -14.69
N GLN A 154 -0.65 0.30 -13.81
CA GLN A 154 -1.05 0.15 -12.42
C GLN A 154 -2.47 -0.41 -12.30
N LYS A 155 -3.43 0.20 -12.99
CA LYS A 155 -4.83 -0.19 -12.99
C LYS A 155 -5.02 -1.62 -13.50
N MET A 156 -4.39 -1.99 -14.61
CA MET A 156 -4.40 -3.36 -15.11
C MET A 156 -3.80 -4.35 -14.11
N GLY A 157 -2.72 -3.97 -13.42
CA GLY A 157 -2.09 -4.79 -12.39
C GLY A 157 -3.02 -5.06 -11.22
N ARG A 158 -3.68 -4.03 -10.69
CA ARG A 158 -4.61 -4.10 -9.57
C ARG A 158 -5.90 -4.84 -9.92
N LEU A 159 -6.46 -4.61 -11.11
CA LEU A 159 -7.68 -5.27 -11.60
C LEU A 159 -7.52 -6.77 -11.86
N LYS A 160 -6.31 -7.34 -11.76
CA LYS A 160 -6.15 -8.81 -11.80
C LYS A 160 -6.88 -9.52 -10.66
N SER A 161 -7.04 -8.88 -9.50
CA SER A 161 -7.74 -9.45 -8.36
C SER A 161 -8.82 -8.54 -7.79
N MET A 162 -8.66 -7.22 -7.87
CA MET A 162 -9.68 -6.29 -7.40
C MET A 162 -10.87 -6.28 -8.36
N LYS A 163 -12.08 -6.19 -7.81
CA LYS A 163 -13.35 -6.16 -8.56
C LYS A 163 -13.66 -4.81 -9.20
N GLY A 164 -13.02 -3.76 -8.73
CA GLY A 164 -13.15 -2.42 -9.26
C GLY A 164 -12.17 -1.46 -8.61
N ILE A 165 -11.87 -0.39 -9.31
CA ILE A 165 -10.99 0.69 -8.85
C ILE A 165 -11.63 2.01 -9.23
N THR A 166 -11.57 2.98 -8.34
CA THR A 166 -12.06 4.34 -8.59
C THR A 166 -11.05 5.38 -8.09
N ASP A 167 -11.08 6.56 -8.71
CA ASP A 167 -10.29 7.68 -8.20
C ASP A 167 -10.84 8.16 -6.85
N ARG A 168 -9.94 8.61 -5.98
CA ARG A 168 -10.27 9.11 -4.63
C ARG A 168 -11.18 10.35 -4.65
N GLU A 169 -11.15 11.14 -5.72
CA GLU A 169 -12.03 12.30 -5.86
C GLU A 169 -13.46 11.87 -6.26
N ASN A 170 -13.62 10.67 -6.81
CA ASN A 170 -14.95 10.12 -7.14
C ASN A 170 -15.59 9.46 -5.93
N THR A 171 -15.88 10.28 -4.91
CA THR A 171 -16.47 9.84 -3.64
C THR A 171 -17.84 9.17 -3.82
N PHE A 172 -18.60 9.57 -4.82
CA PHE A 172 -19.91 8.99 -5.12
C PHE A 172 -19.81 7.50 -5.47
N THR A 173 -18.83 7.10 -6.25
CA THR A 173 -18.65 5.70 -6.67
C THR A 173 -18.32 4.80 -5.50
N PHE A 174 -17.32 5.12 -4.69
CA PHE A 174 -16.95 4.23 -3.58
C PHE A 174 -17.96 4.24 -2.43
N MET A 175 -18.66 5.35 -2.20
CA MET A 175 -19.79 5.39 -1.26
C MET A 175 -20.96 4.52 -1.74
N ARG A 176 -21.23 4.51 -3.05
CA ARG A 176 -22.23 3.60 -3.64
C ARG A 176 -21.81 2.13 -3.46
N TRP A 177 -20.54 1.81 -3.62
CA TRP A 177 -20.04 0.46 -3.36
C TRP A 177 -20.28 0.04 -1.91
N LEU A 178 -19.95 0.90 -0.95
CA LEU A 178 -20.20 0.63 0.47
C LEU A 178 -21.69 0.42 0.75
N LYS A 179 -22.57 1.29 0.23
CA LYS A 179 -24.04 1.13 0.38
C LYS A 179 -24.59 -0.14 -0.27
N LYS A 180 -23.87 -0.70 -1.26
CA LYS A 180 -24.20 -1.98 -1.90
C LYS A 180 -23.52 -3.20 -1.22
N GLY A 181 -23.04 -3.05 0.00
CA GLY A 181 -22.41 -4.14 0.74
C GLY A 181 -21.00 -4.53 0.28
N LYS A 182 -20.34 -3.70 -0.53
CA LYS A 182 -19.00 -4.01 -1.04
C LYS A 182 -17.91 -3.66 -0.03
N THR A 183 -16.77 -4.35 -0.12
CA THR A 183 -15.58 -4.05 0.68
C THR A 183 -14.67 -3.10 -0.10
N VAL A 184 -14.45 -1.91 0.45
CA VAL A 184 -13.64 -0.86 -0.17
C VAL A 184 -12.35 -0.68 0.61
N LEU A 185 -11.23 -0.87 -0.05
CA LEU A 185 -9.89 -0.66 0.48
C LEU A 185 -9.56 0.83 0.46
N TYR A 186 -9.19 1.38 1.61
CA TYR A 186 -8.91 2.80 1.79
C TYR A 186 -7.70 3.03 2.69
N ALA A 187 -6.74 3.81 2.23
CA ALA A 187 -5.52 4.14 2.98
C ALA A 187 -5.48 5.65 3.32
N PRO A 188 -5.99 6.05 4.50
CA PRO A 188 -6.13 7.46 4.90
C PRO A 188 -4.92 8.03 5.64
N ASP A 189 -3.82 7.32 5.71
CA ASP A 189 -2.64 7.60 6.54
C ASP A 189 -1.66 8.62 5.94
N GLN A 190 -2.05 9.34 4.89
CA GLN A 190 -1.26 10.43 4.32
C GLN A 190 -1.80 11.80 4.73
N ASP A 191 -0.90 12.77 4.85
CA ASP A 191 -1.26 14.16 5.10
C ASP A 191 -1.85 14.82 3.84
N TYR A 192 -3.07 15.29 3.95
CA TYR A 192 -3.80 16.06 2.92
C TYR A 192 -3.92 17.55 3.26
N GLY A 193 -3.14 18.03 4.22
CA GLY A 193 -3.13 19.39 4.71
C GLY A 193 -4.21 19.68 5.76
N ILE A 194 -3.98 20.74 6.53
CA ILE A 194 -4.76 21.06 7.74
C ILE A 194 -6.24 21.33 7.45
N LYS A 195 -6.57 21.90 6.29
CA LYS A 195 -7.96 22.22 5.91
C LYS A 195 -8.88 21.00 5.82
N LYS A 196 -8.32 19.83 5.48
CA LYS A 196 -9.07 18.56 5.33
C LYS A 196 -8.86 17.63 6.52
N SER A 197 -8.18 18.07 7.57
CA SER A 197 -7.73 17.25 8.69
C SER A 197 -8.24 17.77 10.03
N ILE A 198 -8.12 16.93 11.04
CA ILE A 198 -8.13 17.28 12.46
C ILE A 198 -6.77 16.94 13.04
N GLU A 199 -6.42 17.61 14.12
CA GLU A 199 -5.24 17.24 14.88
C GLU A 199 -5.55 16.05 15.78
N VAL A 200 -4.72 15.00 15.66
CA VAL A 200 -4.79 13.79 16.49
C VAL A 200 -3.39 13.49 17.00
N ASN A 201 -3.30 13.07 18.25
CA ASN A 201 -2.02 12.65 18.81
C ASN A 201 -1.57 11.32 18.17
N PHE A 202 -0.39 11.34 17.55
CA PHE A 202 0.25 10.19 16.93
C PHE A 202 1.67 10.04 17.48
N PHE A 203 1.94 8.99 18.24
CA PHE A 203 3.22 8.81 18.98
C PHE A 203 3.62 10.01 19.85
N GLY A 204 2.66 10.62 20.54
CA GLY A 204 2.91 11.80 21.38
C GLY A 204 3.16 13.09 20.60
N VAL A 205 2.92 13.11 19.28
CA VAL A 205 3.08 14.29 18.41
C VAL A 205 1.74 14.61 17.75
N PRO A 206 1.30 15.90 17.77
CA PRO A 206 0.13 16.33 17.01
C PRO A 206 0.32 16.08 15.52
N ALA A 207 -0.60 15.35 14.91
CA ALA A 207 -0.54 15.00 13.48
C ALA A 207 -1.86 15.31 12.76
N ALA A 208 -1.75 15.92 11.59
CA ALA A 208 -2.91 16.22 10.74
C ALA A 208 -3.51 14.91 10.21
N THR A 209 -4.69 14.56 10.69
CA THR A 209 -5.41 13.32 10.36
C THR A 209 -6.66 13.63 9.55
N VAL A 210 -6.82 13.00 8.40
CA VAL A 210 -7.90 13.27 7.45
C VAL A 210 -9.27 12.93 8.02
N LYS A 211 -10.28 13.83 7.82
CA LYS A 211 -11.65 13.68 8.34
C LYS A 211 -12.53 12.78 7.48
N ALA A 212 -12.16 12.51 6.23
CA ALA A 212 -13.02 11.82 5.27
C ALA A 212 -13.53 10.45 5.75
N PRO A 213 -12.73 9.59 6.44
CA PRO A 213 -13.22 8.32 6.95
C PRO A 213 -14.45 8.43 7.83
N LEU A 214 -14.50 9.39 8.76
CA LEU A 214 -15.65 9.60 9.66
C LEU A 214 -16.92 9.87 8.87
N LYS A 215 -16.84 10.81 7.90
CA LYS A 215 -17.99 11.16 7.04
C LYS A 215 -18.46 10.00 6.17
N ILE A 216 -17.53 9.16 5.71
CA ILE A 216 -17.86 7.97 4.91
C ILE A 216 -18.64 6.98 5.77
N ILE A 217 -18.16 6.68 6.98
CA ILE A 217 -18.80 5.76 7.92
C ILE A 217 -20.18 6.25 8.30
N GLU A 218 -20.32 7.52 8.70
CA GLU A 218 -21.60 8.14 9.07
C GLU A 218 -22.63 8.06 7.93
N LYS A 219 -22.22 8.35 6.68
CA LYS A 219 -23.14 8.40 5.54
C LYS A 219 -23.49 7.04 4.96
N THR A 220 -22.68 6.01 5.21
CA THR A 220 -22.86 4.69 4.60
C THR A 220 -23.30 3.62 5.59
N GLY A 221 -23.08 3.82 6.90
CA GLY A 221 -23.31 2.81 7.93
C GLY A 221 -22.41 1.57 7.78
N CYS A 222 -21.29 1.70 7.05
CA CYS A 222 -20.39 0.59 6.81
C CYS A 222 -19.66 0.14 8.07
N LYS A 223 -19.31 -1.15 8.13
CA LYS A 223 -18.39 -1.67 9.13
C LYS A 223 -16.97 -1.26 8.79
N THR A 224 -16.11 -1.19 9.81
CA THR A 224 -14.68 -0.86 9.63
C THR A 224 -13.82 -2.05 10.02
N PHE A 225 -12.82 -2.33 9.20
CA PHE A 225 -11.76 -3.29 9.48
C PHE A 225 -10.41 -2.62 9.26
N PHE A 226 -9.42 -3.07 10.02
CA PHE A 226 -8.03 -2.64 9.86
C PHE A 226 -7.19 -3.81 9.41
N ILE A 227 -6.33 -3.57 8.42
CA ILE A 227 -5.32 -4.54 8.00
C ILE A 227 -3.97 -4.02 8.42
N ASP A 228 -3.23 -4.88 9.08
CA ASP A 228 -1.81 -4.75 9.30
C ASP A 228 -1.06 -5.88 8.61
N SER A 229 0.13 -5.57 8.09
CA SER A 229 0.96 -6.53 7.39
C SER A 229 2.44 -6.31 7.70
N TYR A 230 3.17 -7.39 7.84
CA TYR A 230 4.60 -7.37 8.13
C TYR A 230 5.26 -8.66 7.60
N TYR A 231 6.58 -8.61 7.42
CA TYR A 231 7.35 -9.81 7.14
C TYR A 231 7.70 -10.52 8.45
N GLU A 232 7.37 -11.81 8.56
CA GLU A 232 7.95 -12.67 9.62
C GLU A 232 9.43 -12.91 9.30
N GLN A 233 10.30 -12.75 10.31
CA GLN A 233 11.74 -12.99 10.21
C GLN A 233 12.05 -14.47 10.37
#